data_40b85b6e1dea16602067a4ed0e3013ea
#
_entry.id   40b85b6e1dea16602067a4ed0e3013ea
#
_cell.length_a   1.000
_cell.length_b   1.000
_cell.length_c   1.000
_cell.angle_alpha   90.00
_cell.angle_beta   90.00
_cell.angle_gamma   90.00
#
_symmetry.space_group_name_H-M   'P 1'
#
loop_
_entity.id
_entity.type
_entity.pdbx_description
1 polymer ?
#
loop_
_entity_poly.entity_id
_entity_poly.type
_entity_poly.pdbx_seq_one_letter_code
_entity_poly.pdbx_strand_id
1 'polypeptide(L)'
;AGVNIEQLKRIHELSERKGLCLQMAYMWRYNPAIHEMLRLAKLGAFGDIFYYRGHIPKPISWHPELAQEYKVYHGGIYFEMAGHLIDLMVILMGEPTGVQPALGRHYDSRSEVDNAVVVHQFESGFGTIDTAGMHIESGKTRRIEVYGTKGTAIHTPIGSDNLTLFLAGSQDVTITRLSTSGSLLRELAACIRGEKQPDYTLAHDRAVQRTLFAGCGITDGDALR
;
A
#
# COMPACT_ATOMS: atom_id res chain seq x y z
N ALA A 1 -2.77 0.56 11.94
CA ALA A 1 -3.55 0.54 13.16
C ALA A 1 -3.25 1.77 14.02
N GLY A 2 -4.16 2.69 14.08
CA GLY A 2 -4.00 3.95 14.79
C GLY A 2 -3.60 5.13 13.90
N VAL A 3 -3.80 6.35 14.42
CA VAL A 3 -3.54 7.60 13.71
C VAL A 3 -2.19 8.22 14.06
N ASN A 4 -1.44 7.61 14.96
CA ASN A 4 -0.09 7.99 15.33
C ASN A 4 0.74 6.77 15.77
N ILE A 5 2.06 6.97 15.88
CA ILE A 5 3.02 5.91 16.19
C ILE A 5 2.83 5.34 17.60
N GLU A 6 2.42 6.15 18.56
CA GLU A 6 2.17 5.69 19.94
C GLU A 6 1.01 4.70 19.99
N GLN A 7 -0.11 5.01 19.34
CA GLN A 7 -1.24 4.08 19.22
C GLN A 7 -0.85 2.79 18.51
N LEU A 8 -0.04 2.88 17.45
CA LEU A 8 0.48 1.72 16.75
C LEU A 8 1.29 0.82 17.68
N LYS A 9 2.27 1.38 18.39
CA LYS A 9 3.10 0.66 19.37
C LYS A 9 2.22 -0.02 20.41
N ARG A 10 1.29 0.71 21.02
CA ARG A 10 0.39 0.20 22.06
C ARG A 10 -0.47 -0.96 21.58
N ILE A 11 -1.03 -0.90 20.38
CA ILE A 11 -1.84 -1.99 19.81
C ILE A 11 -0.97 -3.23 19.59
N HIS A 12 0.23 -3.08 19.04
CA HIS A 12 1.15 -4.20 18.81
C HIS A 12 1.61 -4.84 20.13
N GLU A 13 2.04 -4.04 21.10
CA GLU A 13 2.46 -4.53 22.43
C GLU A 13 1.32 -5.26 23.14
N LEU A 14 0.09 -4.75 23.02
CA LEU A 14 -1.08 -5.39 23.61
C LEU A 14 -1.38 -6.73 22.93
N SER A 15 -1.29 -6.81 21.62
CA SER A 15 -1.44 -8.03 20.85
C SER A 15 -0.41 -9.10 21.26
N GLU A 16 0.86 -8.73 21.27
CA GLU A 16 1.97 -9.61 21.67
C GLU A 16 1.82 -10.09 23.12
N ARG A 17 1.57 -9.18 24.07
CA ARG A 17 1.43 -9.51 25.49
C ARG A 17 0.25 -10.44 25.79
N LYS A 18 -0.84 -10.31 25.02
CA LYS A 18 -2.04 -11.12 25.19
C LYS A 18 -2.09 -12.35 24.29
N GLY A 19 -1.10 -12.56 23.43
CA GLY A 19 -1.09 -13.66 22.46
C GLY A 19 -2.26 -13.60 21.47
N LEU A 20 -2.71 -12.38 21.09
CA LEU A 20 -3.83 -12.20 20.19
C LEU A 20 -3.35 -12.05 18.75
N CYS A 21 -4.10 -12.63 17.81
CA CYS A 21 -3.87 -12.40 16.39
C CYS A 21 -4.26 -10.95 16.04
N LEU A 22 -3.31 -10.20 15.52
CA LEU A 22 -3.52 -8.88 14.94
C LEU A 22 -3.19 -8.95 13.46
N GLN A 23 -4.07 -8.45 12.62
CA GLN A 23 -3.86 -8.41 11.18
C GLN A 23 -4.33 -7.07 10.62
N MET A 24 -3.46 -6.40 9.86
CA MET A 24 -3.84 -5.21 9.12
C MET A 24 -4.68 -5.56 7.89
N ALA A 25 -5.73 -4.78 7.65
CA ALA A 25 -6.69 -5.05 6.61
C ALA A 25 -6.21 -4.60 5.21
N TYR A 26 -4.99 -4.96 4.83
CA TYR A 26 -4.46 -4.70 3.48
C TYR A 26 -5.07 -5.67 2.46
N MET A 27 -6.34 -5.44 2.13
CA MET A 27 -7.18 -6.35 1.33
C MET A 27 -6.67 -6.57 -0.10
N TRP A 28 -5.85 -5.68 -0.63
CA TRP A 28 -5.36 -5.80 -2.00
C TRP A 28 -4.40 -6.96 -2.22
N ARG A 29 -3.76 -7.48 -1.17
CA ARG A 29 -3.00 -8.74 -1.23
C ARG A 29 -3.82 -9.92 -1.80
N TYR A 30 -5.16 -9.85 -1.64
CA TYR A 30 -6.12 -10.88 -2.07
C TYR A 30 -6.81 -10.54 -3.41
N ASN A 31 -6.48 -9.41 -4.05
CA ASN A 31 -6.90 -9.17 -5.43
C ASN A 31 -6.17 -10.18 -6.34
N PRO A 32 -6.88 -10.89 -7.24
CA PRO A 32 -6.28 -11.95 -8.04
C PRO A 32 -5.06 -11.52 -8.85
N ALA A 33 -5.12 -10.34 -9.49
CA ALA A 33 -4.02 -9.82 -10.30
C ALA A 33 -2.80 -9.43 -9.45
N ILE A 34 -3.05 -8.79 -8.30
CA ILE A 34 -1.99 -8.41 -7.36
C ILE A 34 -1.37 -9.66 -6.73
N HIS A 35 -2.18 -10.63 -6.33
CA HIS A 35 -1.69 -11.89 -5.79
C HIS A 35 -0.77 -12.60 -6.78
N GLU A 36 -1.15 -12.64 -8.07
CA GLU A 36 -0.33 -13.25 -9.12
C GLU A 36 0.96 -12.44 -9.36
N MET A 37 0.89 -11.11 -9.35
CA MET A 37 2.06 -10.24 -9.43
C MET A 37 3.06 -10.53 -8.30
N LEU A 38 2.60 -10.63 -7.05
CA LEU A 38 3.43 -10.96 -5.89
C LEU A 38 4.02 -12.37 -6.00
N ARG A 39 3.25 -13.35 -6.47
CA ARG A 39 3.72 -14.71 -6.72
C ARG A 39 4.83 -14.76 -7.77
N LEU A 40 4.68 -14.04 -8.88
CA LEU A 40 5.68 -13.95 -9.94
C LEU A 40 6.95 -13.24 -9.45
N ALA A 41 6.81 -12.17 -8.68
CA ALA A 41 7.94 -11.50 -8.05
C ALA A 41 8.75 -12.45 -7.14
N LYS A 42 8.04 -13.21 -6.29
CA LYS A 42 8.67 -14.21 -5.41
C LYS A 42 9.41 -15.32 -6.18
N LEU A 43 8.94 -15.65 -7.37
CA LEU A 43 9.61 -16.62 -8.28
C LEU A 43 10.78 -16.00 -9.09
N GLY A 44 11.07 -14.71 -8.89
CA GLY A 44 12.14 -14.01 -9.58
C GLY A 44 11.84 -13.64 -11.04
N ALA A 45 10.57 -13.69 -11.46
CA ALA A 45 10.17 -13.40 -12.84
C ALA A 45 10.54 -11.98 -13.29
N PHE A 46 10.60 -11.03 -12.35
CA PHE A 46 10.99 -9.65 -12.65
C PHE A 46 12.48 -9.35 -12.45
N GLY A 47 13.26 -10.32 -11.91
CA GLY A 47 14.65 -10.07 -11.51
C GLY A 47 14.72 -9.12 -10.31
N ASP A 48 15.73 -8.24 -10.29
CA ASP A 48 15.86 -7.20 -9.25
C ASP A 48 14.89 -6.08 -9.54
N ILE A 49 13.97 -5.84 -8.61
CA ILE A 49 12.98 -4.77 -8.72
C ILE A 49 13.65 -3.45 -8.34
N PHE A 50 13.67 -2.51 -9.29
CA PHE A 50 14.32 -1.20 -9.13
C PHE A 50 13.35 -0.01 -9.14
N TYR A 51 12.10 -0.22 -9.55
CA TYR A 51 11.09 0.83 -9.51
C TYR A 51 9.68 0.28 -9.25
N TYR A 52 8.97 0.94 -8.35
CA TYR A 52 7.56 0.71 -8.04
C TYR A 52 6.77 2.00 -8.25
N ARG A 53 5.61 1.92 -8.89
CA ARG A 53 4.70 3.05 -9.01
C ARG A 53 3.29 2.67 -8.60
N GLY A 54 2.73 3.47 -7.71
CA GLY A 54 1.35 3.32 -7.26
C GLY A 54 0.56 4.61 -7.42
N HIS A 55 -0.60 4.54 -8.07
CA HIS A 55 -1.54 5.64 -8.22
C HIS A 55 -2.89 5.27 -7.61
N ILE A 56 -3.32 6.03 -6.59
CA ILE A 56 -4.53 5.70 -5.83
C ILE A 56 -5.39 6.93 -5.52
N PRO A 57 -5.98 7.56 -6.52
CA PRO A 57 -6.87 8.70 -6.31
C PRO A 57 -8.21 8.26 -5.71
N LYS A 58 -8.85 9.20 -4.98
CA LYS A 58 -10.21 9.04 -4.43
C LYS A 58 -10.93 10.39 -4.45
N PRO A 59 -12.09 10.52 -5.07
CA PRO A 59 -12.81 11.80 -5.16
C PRO A 59 -13.43 12.15 -3.80
N ILE A 60 -12.82 13.08 -3.09
CA ILE A 60 -13.35 13.60 -1.81
C ILE A 60 -14.64 14.41 -2.07
N SER A 61 -14.73 15.07 -3.23
CA SER A 61 -15.87 15.93 -3.60
C SER A 61 -17.20 15.18 -3.65
N TRP A 62 -17.20 13.88 -3.88
CA TRP A 62 -18.43 13.06 -3.91
C TRP A 62 -18.89 12.63 -2.52
N HIS A 63 -18.05 12.81 -1.51
CA HIS A 63 -18.30 12.39 -0.14
C HIS A 63 -17.87 13.50 0.82
N PRO A 64 -18.64 14.63 0.87
CA PRO A 64 -18.32 15.76 1.75
C PRO A 64 -18.18 15.37 3.23
N GLU A 65 -18.91 14.34 3.65
CA GLU A 65 -18.82 13.75 4.98
C GLU A 65 -17.43 13.19 5.27
N LEU A 66 -16.77 12.55 4.29
CA LEU A 66 -15.44 12.00 4.45
C LEU A 66 -14.37 13.09 4.63
N ALA A 67 -14.60 14.29 4.08
CA ALA A 67 -13.69 15.41 4.26
C ALA A 67 -13.54 15.82 5.74
N GLN A 68 -14.57 15.61 6.56
CA GLN A 68 -14.49 15.83 8.01
C GLN A 68 -13.69 14.72 8.70
N GLU A 69 -13.83 13.48 8.26
CA GLU A 69 -13.08 12.34 8.79
C GLU A 69 -11.57 12.49 8.49
N TYR A 70 -11.21 13.02 7.31
CA TYR A 70 -9.81 13.20 6.92
C TYR A 70 -9.07 14.27 7.72
N LYS A 71 -9.79 15.16 8.43
CA LYS A 71 -9.16 16.15 9.32
C LYS A 71 -8.42 15.52 10.50
N VAL A 72 -8.81 14.31 10.91
CA VAL A 72 -8.14 13.61 12.01
C VAL A 72 -6.85 12.91 11.55
N TYR A 73 -6.63 12.82 10.21
CA TYR A 73 -5.46 12.17 9.65
C TYR A 73 -4.44 13.22 9.22
N HIS A 74 -3.32 13.26 9.90
CA HIS A 74 -2.17 13.99 9.39
C HIS A 74 -1.75 13.38 8.05
N GLY A 75 -1.64 14.20 6.99
CA GLY A 75 -1.47 13.72 5.62
C GLY A 75 -2.77 13.47 4.83
N GLY A 76 -3.96 13.68 5.46
CA GLY A 76 -5.26 13.68 4.80
C GLY A 76 -5.49 12.45 3.92
N ILE A 77 -5.77 12.68 2.62
CA ILE A 77 -6.07 11.59 1.67
C ILE A 77 -4.89 10.63 1.48
N TYR A 78 -3.65 11.08 1.62
CA TYR A 78 -2.50 10.19 1.51
C TYR A 78 -2.51 9.17 2.65
N PHE A 79 -2.74 9.62 3.89
CA PHE A 79 -2.84 8.71 5.03
C PHE A 79 -3.92 7.65 4.84
N GLU A 80 -5.08 8.04 4.34
CA GLU A 80 -6.22 7.13 4.15
C GLU A 80 -5.97 6.10 3.04
N MET A 81 -5.36 6.54 1.93
CA MET A 81 -5.29 5.72 0.72
C MET A 81 -3.96 4.98 0.53
N ALA A 82 -2.82 5.61 0.87
CA ALA A 82 -1.53 5.11 0.46
C ALA A 82 -1.11 3.81 1.17
N GLY A 83 -1.64 3.52 2.36
CA GLY A 83 -1.27 2.33 3.12
C GLY A 83 -1.39 1.02 2.35
N HIS A 84 -2.39 0.90 1.47
CA HIS A 84 -2.57 -0.27 0.62
C HIS A 84 -1.45 -0.44 -0.42
N LEU A 85 -0.96 0.66 -0.99
CA LEU A 85 0.13 0.64 -1.96
C LEU A 85 1.50 0.49 -1.30
N ILE A 86 1.69 1.13 -0.15
CA ILE A 86 2.91 1.00 0.65
C ILE A 86 3.10 -0.45 1.09
N ASP A 87 2.03 -1.12 1.49
CA ASP A 87 2.06 -2.53 1.84
C ASP A 87 2.66 -3.40 0.73
N LEU A 88 2.16 -3.24 -0.49
CA LEU A 88 2.65 -3.98 -1.66
C LEU A 88 4.09 -3.58 -2.02
N MET A 89 4.43 -2.31 -1.92
CA MET A 89 5.78 -1.82 -2.16
C MET A 89 6.78 -2.41 -1.15
N VAL A 90 6.42 -2.45 0.14
CA VAL A 90 7.26 -3.05 1.19
C VAL A 90 7.41 -4.57 1.01
N ILE A 91 6.37 -5.26 0.54
CA ILE A 91 6.48 -6.69 0.18
C ILE A 91 7.51 -6.90 -0.94
N LEU A 92 7.52 -6.03 -1.96
CA LEU A 92 8.33 -6.18 -3.15
C LEU A 92 9.77 -5.68 -3.00
N MET A 93 9.99 -4.61 -2.24
CA MET A 93 11.28 -3.90 -2.18
C MET A 93 11.86 -3.77 -0.76
N GLY A 94 11.12 -4.19 0.27
CA GLY A 94 11.51 -3.99 1.66
C GLY A 94 11.11 -2.62 2.23
N GLU A 95 11.65 -2.28 3.39
CA GLU A 95 11.43 -0.96 4.00
C GLU A 95 12.31 0.10 3.32
N PRO A 96 11.78 1.27 2.94
CA PRO A 96 12.58 2.31 2.28
C PRO A 96 13.62 2.91 3.24
N THR A 97 14.76 3.30 2.69
CA THR A 97 15.85 3.98 3.41
C THR A 97 15.60 5.49 3.55
N GLY A 98 14.69 6.04 2.74
CA GLY A 98 14.30 7.45 2.77
C GLY A 98 12.92 7.67 2.17
N VAL A 99 12.22 8.69 2.66
CA VAL A 99 10.89 9.07 2.18
C VAL A 99 10.84 10.59 2.00
N GLN A 100 10.42 11.03 0.81
CA GLN A 100 10.33 12.45 0.45
C GLN A 100 8.89 12.78 0.04
N PRO A 101 8.07 13.36 0.92
CA PRO A 101 6.71 13.74 0.63
C PRO A 101 6.62 15.12 -0.04
N ALA A 102 5.78 15.23 -1.07
CA ALA A 102 5.26 16.47 -1.60
C ALA A 102 3.74 16.47 -1.36
N LEU A 103 3.31 17.18 -0.33
CA LEU A 103 1.92 17.23 0.13
C LEU A 103 1.32 18.58 -0.21
N GLY A 104 0.13 18.59 -0.77
CA GLY A 104 -0.57 19.80 -1.17
C GLY A 104 -2.03 19.84 -0.72
N ARG A 105 -2.49 21.06 -0.45
CA ARG A 105 -3.90 21.37 -0.26
C ARG A 105 -4.29 22.44 -1.28
N HIS A 106 -4.92 22.02 -2.36
CA HIS A 106 -5.16 22.87 -3.52
C HIS A 106 -6.64 23.19 -3.75
N TYR A 107 -7.51 22.29 -3.34
CA TYR A 107 -8.93 22.42 -3.66
C TYR A 107 -9.82 22.61 -2.44
N ASP A 108 -9.73 21.74 -1.46
CA ASP A 108 -10.66 21.76 -0.33
C ASP A 108 -9.96 22.23 0.94
N SER A 109 -10.32 23.46 1.38
CA SER A 109 -9.81 24.00 2.65
C SER A 109 -10.26 23.19 3.88
N ARG A 110 -11.21 22.29 3.72
CA ARG A 110 -11.71 21.39 4.79
C ARG A 110 -10.80 20.17 4.99
N SER A 111 -9.99 19.78 3.98
CA SER A 111 -9.02 18.71 4.08
C SER A 111 -7.63 19.25 4.40
N GLU A 112 -6.81 18.51 5.13
CA GLU A 112 -5.42 18.89 5.36
C GLU A 112 -4.55 18.71 4.11
N VAL A 113 -4.70 17.55 3.44
CA VAL A 113 -3.98 17.20 2.21
C VAL A 113 -4.97 16.58 1.24
N ASP A 114 -5.10 17.14 0.04
CA ASP A 114 -5.97 16.65 -1.03
C ASP A 114 -5.19 16.14 -2.25
N ASN A 115 -3.90 16.44 -2.33
CA ASN A 115 -2.97 15.93 -3.33
C ASN A 115 -1.65 15.55 -2.68
N ALA A 116 -1.07 14.44 -3.10
CA ALA A 116 0.23 14.01 -2.63
C ALA A 116 1.00 13.24 -3.70
N VAL A 117 2.30 13.48 -3.77
CA VAL A 117 3.27 12.64 -4.47
C VAL A 117 4.39 12.35 -3.48
N VAL A 118 4.66 11.07 -3.22
CA VAL A 118 5.69 10.67 -2.28
C VAL A 118 6.69 9.75 -2.97
N VAL A 119 7.98 10.11 -2.85
CA VAL A 119 9.09 9.31 -3.35
C VAL A 119 9.69 8.52 -2.19
N HIS A 120 9.85 7.22 -2.40
CA HIS A 120 10.46 6.28 -1.45
C HIS A 120 11.79 5.82 -2.03
N GLN A 121 12.87 5.94 -1.28
CA GLN A 121 14.23 5.54 -1.68
C GLN A 121 14.54 4.16 -1.12
N PHE A 122 15.15 3.32 -1.94
CA PHE A 122 15.62 1.98 -1.59
C PHE A 122 17.08 1.84 -2.05
N GLU A 123 17.81 0.89 -1.52
CA GLU A 123 19.14 0.56 -2.05
C GLU A 123 19.07 0.10 -3.52
N SER A 124 17.99 -0.60 -3.90
CA SER A 124 17.76 -1.10 -5.24
C SER A 124 17.15 -0.08 -6.22
N GLY A 125 16.68 1.09 -5.76
CA GLY A 125 16.02 2.07 -6.63
C GLY A 125 14.97 2.93 -5.93
N PHE A 126 13.82 3.13 -6.56
CA PHE A 126 12.79 4.06 -6.08
C PHE A 126 11.39 3.46 -6.12
N GLY A 127 10.52 3.94 -5.23
CA GLY A 127 9.08 3.80 -5.31
C GLY A 127 8.40 5.16 -5.35
N THR A 128 7.34 5.32 -6.12
CA THR A 128 6.50 6.51 -6.10
C THR A 128 5.06 6.13 -5.81
N ILE A 129 4.43 6.86 -4.91
CA ILE A 129 2.99 6.72 -4.63
C ILE A 129 2.37 8.09 -4.70
N ASP A 130 1.33 8.22 -5.52
CA ASP A 130 0.58 9.45 -5.66
C ASP A 130 -0.92 9.25 -5.45
N THR A 131 -1.57 10.30 -4.97
CA THR A 131 -3.01 10.36 -4.74
C THR A 131 -3.54 11.76 -5.02
N ALA A 132 -4.81 11.82 -5.45
CA ALA A 132 -5.51 13.08 -5.69
C ALA A 132 -6.98 12.95 -5.29
N GLY A 133 -7.43 13.86 -4.41
CA GLY A 133 -8.79 13.92 -3.90
C GLY A 133 -9.80 14.50 -4.87
N MET A 134 -9.33 15.05 -6.01
CA MET A 134 -10.17 15.73 -7.01
C MET A 134 -10.32 14.94 -8.32
N HIS A 135 -9.77 13.74 -8.37
CA HIS A 135 -9.73 12.95 -9.58
C HIS A 135 -11.12 12.41 -9.95
N ILE A 136 -11.66 12.88 -11.07
CA ILE A 136 -12.90 12.36 -11.65
C ILE A 136 -12.68 10.93 -12.14
N GLU A 137 -13.66 10.03 -11.94
CA GLU A 137 -13.57 8.62 -12.34
C GLU A 137 -12.35 7.88 -11.77
N SER A 138 -11.95 8.24 -10.57
CA SER A 138 -10.72 7.78 -9.91
C SER A 138 -10.58 6.26 -9.87
N GLY A 139 -11.67 5.51 -9.75
CA GLY A 139 -11.64 4.04 -9.76
C GLY A 139 -11.11 3.44 -11.06
N LYS A 140 -11.28 4.13 -12.19
CA LYS A 140 -10.83 3.66 -13.52
C LYS A 140 -9.34 3.90 -13.77
N THR A 141 -8.68 4.73 -12.96
CA THR A 141 -7.28 5.14 -13.19
C THR A 141 -6.32 4.57 -12.16
N ARG A 142 -6.82 3.99 -11.06
CA ARG A 142 -5.97 3.35 -10.06
C ARG A 142 -5.06 2.30 -10.68
N ARG A 143 -3.76 2.35 -10.34
CA ARG A 143 -2.78 1.46 -10.96
C ARG A 143 -1.63 1.12 -10.05
N ILE A 144 -1.01 -0.02 -10.36
CA ILE A 144 0.26 -0.48 -9.81
C ILE A 144 1.14 -0.88 -10.98
N GLU A 145 2.38 -0.44 -10.94
CA GLU A 145 3.42 -0.78 -11.91
C GLU A 145 4.66 -1.23 -11.14
N VAL A 146 5.25 -2.36 -11.57
CA VAL A 146 6.47 -2.93 -11.00
C VAL A 146 7.47 -3.13 -12.12
N TYR A 147 8.67 -2.59 -11.96
CA TYR A 147 9.73 -2.64 -12.95
C TYR A 147 10.95 -3.34 -12.36
N GLY A 148 11.36 -4.39 -13.02
CA GLY A 148 12.54 -5.16 -12.64
C GLY A 148 13.47 -5.42 -13.82
N THR A 149 14.66 -5.93 -13.53
CA THR A 149 15.72 -6.16 -14.53
C THR A 149 15.38 -7.23 -15.58
N LYS A 150 14.38 -8.07 -15.30
CA LYS A 150 13.94 -9.15 -16.19
C LYS A 150 12.49 -9.00 -16.65
N GLY A 151 11.74 -8.06 -16.09
CA GLY A 151 10.34 -7.88 -16.48
C GLY A 151 9.65 -6.75 -15.77
N THR A 152 8.49 -6.39 -16.33
CA THR A 152 7.59 -5.36 -15.84
C THR A 152 6.18 -5.95 -15.67
N ALA A 153 5.49 -5.58 -14.62
CA ALA A 153 4.09 -5.91 -14.39
C ALA A 153 3.26 -4.64 -14.24
N ILE A 154 2.10 -4.58 -14.91
CA ILE A 154 1.16 -3.46 -14.82
C ILE A 154 -0.23 -3.99 -14.50
N HIS A 155 -0.83 -3.49 -13.43
CA HIS A 155 -2.21 -3.75 -13.05
C HIS A 155 -3.02 -2.45 -13.05
N THR A 156 -3.98 -2.36 -13.96
CA THR A 156 -4.85 -1.19 -14.12
C THR A 156 -6.16 -1.56 -14.82
N PRO A 157 -7.34 -1.06 -14.36
CA PRO A 157 -7.52 -0.42 -13.06
C PRO A 157 -7.40 -1.44 -11.91
N ILE A 158 -6.96 -0.98 -10.74
CA ILE A 158 -6.95 -1.84 -9.56
C ILE A 158 -8.38 -2.27 -9.24
N GLY A 159 -8.55 -3.58 -9.02
CA GLY A 159 -9.86 -4.20 -8.83
C GLY A 159 -10.35 -4.94 -10.08
N SER A 160 -9.70 -4.79 -11.24
CA SER A 160 -9.91 -5.67 -12.39
C SER A 160 -9.17 -7.00 -12.21
N ASP A 161 -9.47 -7.95 -13.10
CA ASP A 161 -8.78 -9.25 -13.13
C ASP A 161 -7.59 -9.26 -14.11
N ASN A 162 -7.17 -8.08 -14.61
CA ASN A 162 -6.16 -7.97 -15.66
C ASN A 162 -4.78 -7.70 -15.06
N LEU A 163 -3.78 -8.46 -15.52
CA LEU A 163 -2.37 -8.24 -15.24
C LEU A 163 -1.60 -8.27 -16.56
N THR A 164 -0.97 -7.17 -16.93
CA THR A 164 -0.11 -7.10 -18.11
C THR A 164 1.33 -7.33 -17.70
N LEU A 165 2.02 -8.22 -18.42
CA LEU A 165 3.40 -8.61 -18.18
C LEU A 165 4.25 -8.37 -19.41
N PHE A 166 5.41 -7.77 -19.21
CA PHE A 166 6.48 -7.62 -20.20
C PHE A 166 7.72 -8.35 -19.64
N LEU A 167 8.02 -9.52 -20.16
CA LEU A 167 9.11 -10.36 -19.64
C LEU A 167 10.22 -10.48 -20.70
N ALA A 168 11.47 -10.32 -20.28
CA ALA A 168 12.61 -10.41 -21.16
C ALA A 168 12.64 -11.76 -21.92
N GLY A 169 12.76 -11.69 -23.25
CA GLY A 169 12.77 -12.86 -24.13
C GLY A 169 11.40 -13.51 -24.38
N SER A 170 10.32 -12.91 -23.94
CA SER A 170 8.94 -13.39 -24.14
C SER A 170 8.12 -12.38 -24.93
N GLN A 171 6.99 -12.84 -25.48
CA GLN A 171 5.96 -11.93 -25.98
C GLN A 171 5.21 -11.31 -24.79
N ASP A 172 4.67 -10.11 -24.99
CA ASP A 172 3.83 -9.45 -24.01
C ASP A 172 2.57 -10.28 -23.71
N VAL A 173 2.25 -10.42 -22.45
CA VAL A 173 1.11 -11.24 -22.01
C VAL A 173 0.18 -10.39 -21.14
N THR A 174 -1.10 -10.39 -21.49
CA THR A 174 -2.13 -9.91 -20.58
C THR A 174 -2.91 -11.12 -20.05
N ILE A 175 -2.77 -11.36 -18.75
CA ILE A 175 -3.53 -12.40 -18.06
C ILE A 175 -4.87 -11.81 -17.66
N THR A 176 -5.94 -12.52 -17.98
CA THR A 176 -7.31 -12.17 -17.62
C THR A 176 -7.97 -13.32 -16.88
N ARG A 177 -9.02 -13.06 -16.13
CA ARG A 177 -9.76 -14.07 -15.36
C ARG A 177 -8.91 -14.79 -14.31
N LEU A 178 -8.05 -14.05 -13.66
CA LEU A 178 -7.29 -14.54 -12.52
C LEU A 178 -8.25 -14.84 -11.36
N SER A 179 -7.89 -15.83 -10.56
CA SER A 179 -8.63 -16.19 -9.36
C SER A 179 -7.69 -16.34 -8.17
N THR A 180 -8.20 -16.11 -6.98
CA THR A 180 -7.49 -16.39 -5.74
C THR A 180 -8.40 -17.12 -4.78
N SER A 181 -7.86 -18.05 -4.02
CA SER A 181 -8.54 -18.72 -2.91
C SER A 181 -8.38 -17.96 -1.58
N GLY A 182 -7.49 -16.96 -1.54
CA GLY A 182 -7.17 -16.18 -0.35
C GLY A 182 -8.29 -15.21 0.05
N SER A 183 -8.40 -14.96 1.33
CA SER A 183 -9.31 -13.97 1.90
C SER A 183 -8.77 -13.51 3.25
N LEU A 184 -8.77 -12.21 3.47
CA LEU A 184 -8.35 -11.59 4.74
C LEU A 184 -8.99 -12.26 5.96
N LEU A 185 -10.30 -12.48 5.92
CA LEU A 185 -11.04 -13.07 7.06
C LEU A 185 -10.73 -14.56 7.25
N ARG A 186 -10.52 -15.31 6.18
CA ARG A 186 -10.13 -16.72 6.28
C ARG A 186 -8.73 -16.87 6.87
N GLU A 187 -7.80 -16.01 6.46
CA GLU A 187 -6.45 -15.96 7.01
C GLU A 187 -6.48 -15.68 8.51
N LEU A 188 -7.16 -14.61 8.91
CA LEU A 188 -7.30 -14.24 10.32
C LEU A 188 -7.94 -15.40 11.13
N ALA A 189 -9.01 -15.99 10.63
CA ALA A 189 -9.67 -17.12 11.29
C ALA A 189 -8.75 -18.33 11.46
N ALA A 190 -7.95 -18.66 10.44
CA ALA A 190 -6.98 -19.75 10.51
C ALA A 190 -5.87 -19.46 11.55
N CYS A 191 -5.39 -18.22 11.62
CA CYS A 191 -4.41 -17.80 12.63
C CYS A 191 -5.00 -17.89 14.05
N ILE A 192 -6.24 -17.41 14.25
CA ILE A 192 -6.92 -17.50 15.57
C ILE A 192 -7.09 -18.94 16.03
N ARG A 193 -7.37 -19.87 15.11
CA ARG A 193 -7.48 -21.31 15.41
C ARG A 193 -6.14 -22.02 15.56
N GLY A 194 -5.02 -21.32 15.34
CA GLY A 194 -3.69 -21.91 15.39
C GLY A 194 -3.36 -22.84 14.21
N GLU A 195 -4.13 -22.80 13.13
CA GLU A 195 -3.94 -23.63 11.94
C GLU A 195 -2.77 -23.16 11.07
N LYS A 196 -2.42 -21.88 11.18
CA LYS A 196 -1.27 -21.26 10.49
C LYS A 196 -0.74 -20.05 11.23
N GLN A 197 0.46 -19.64 10.88
CA GLN A 197 1.01 -18.34 11.27
C GLN A 197 0.57 -17.26 10.27
N PRO A 198 0.48 -15.98 10.67
CA PRO A 198 0.20 -14.88 9.74
C PRO A 198 1.21 -14.85 8.59
N ASP A 199 0.73 -14.64 7.36
CA ASP A 199 1.60 -14.52 6.18
C ASP A 199 2.51 -13.28 6.26
N TYR A 200 2.07 -12.26 7.00
CA TYR A 200 2.80 -11.03 7.24
C TYR A 200 2.91 -10.79 8.74
N THR A 201 4.11 -10.49 9.18
CA THR A 201 4.42 -10.31 10.60
C THR A 201 4.07 -8.91 11.09
N LEU A 202 4.00 -8.72 12.41
CA LEU A 202 3.88 -7.38 13.00
C LEU A 202 5.07 -6.47 12.63
N ALA A 203 6.25 -7.03 12.37
CA ALA A 203 7.40 -6.27 11.90
C ALA A 203 7.13 -5.67 10.50
N HIS A 204 6.53 -6.44 9.58
CA HIS A 204 6.08 -5.93 8.30
C HIS A 204 5.04 -4.82 8.45
N ASP A 205 4.02 -5.02 9.29
CA ASP A 205 2.99 -4.01 9.52
C ASP A 205 3.58 -2.72 10.12
N ARG A 206 4.59 -2.83 10.99
CA ARG A 206 5.34 -1.67 11.52
C ARG A 206 6.10 -0.94 10.43
N ALA A 207 6.77 -1.66 9.53
CA ALA A 207 7.48 -1.05 8.39
C ALA A 207 6.53 -0.27 7.48
N VAL A 208 5.38 -0.87 7.13
CA VAL A 208 4.34 -0.20 6.34
C VAL A 208 3.84 1.07 7.03
N GLN A 209 3.54 1.00 8.33
CA GLN A 209 3.02 2.15 9.07
C GLN A 209 4.06 3.25 9.24
N ARG A 210 5.34 2.93 9.53
CA ARG A 210 6.42 3.93 9.57
C ARG A 210 6.57 4.64 8.23
N THR A 211 6.56 3.88 7.14
CA THR A 211 6.63 4.42 5.78
C THR A 211 5.44 5.35 5.50
N LEU A 212 4.23 4.96 5.92
CA LEU A 212 3.01 5.78 5.77
C LEU A 212 3.13 7.09 6.54
N PHE A 213 3.55 7.06 7.81
CA PHE A 213 3.73 8.26 8.62
C PHE A 213 4.81 9.17 8.03
N ALA A 214 5.95 8.63 7.60
CA ALA A 214 6.99 9.41 6.93
C ALA A 214 6.45 10.06 5.64
N GLY A 215 5.64 9.33 4.87
CA GLY A 215 4.96 9.86 3.68
C GLY A 215 3.92 10.96 3.99
N CYS A 216 3.40 11.00 5.21
CA CYS A 216 2.58 12.10 5.72
C CYS A 216 3.41 13.28 6.27
N GLY A 217 4.75 13.24 6.17
CA GLY A 217 5.62 14.27 6.74
C GLY A 217 5.83 14.14 8.24
N ILE A 218 5.42 13.03 8.87
CA ILE A 218 5.67 12.76 10.29
C ILE A 218 7.01 12.05 10.41
N THR A 219 7.96 12.67 11.10
CA THR A 219 9.26 12.09 11.41
C THR A 219 9.24 11.41 12.79
N ASP A 220 10.21 10.52 13.05
CA ASP A 220 10.33 9.87 14.37
C ASP A 220 10.50 10.88 15.51
N GLY A 221 11.02 12.08 15.23
CA GLY A 221 11.10 13.18 16.19
C GLY A 221 9.74 13.80 16.54
N ASP A 222 8.75 13.72 15.66
CA ASP A 222 7.38 14.23 15.89
C ASP A 222 6.48 13.19 16.55
N ALA A 223 6.89 11.94 16.48
CA ALA A 223 6.19 10.81 17.11
C ALA A 223 6.37 10.74 18.63
N LEU A 224 7.21 11.59 19.18
CA LEU A 224 7.50 11.71 20.62
C LEU A 224 6.86 12.96 21.27
N ARG A 225 6.04 13.71 20.50
CA ARG A 225 5.32 14.89 21.02
C ARG A 225 3.84 14.65 21.18
#